data_5908efc1bafc67ed059aa1b92683ea1e
#
_entry.id   5908efc1bafc67ed059aa1b92683ea1e
#
_cell.length_a   1.000
_cell.length_b   1.000
_cell.length_c   1.000
_cell.angle_alpha   90.00
_cell.angle_beta   90.00
_cell.angle_gamma   90.00
#
_symmetry.space_group_name_H-M   'P 1'
#
loop_
_entity.id
_entity.type
_entity.pdbx_description
1 polymer ?
#
loop_
_entity_poly.entity_id
_entity_poly.type
_entity_poly.pdbx_seq_one_letter_code
_entity_poly.pdbx_strand_id
1 'polypeptide(L)'
;MAVPADKDELRAAIECSFDGLMSELRAVPRSYVKRELLDGHAKNSIVSVSNLVAYLIGWNMLVLKWLAFIKAGRASDLPETGYRWNQLGLLAQKF
;
A
#
# COMPACT_ATOMS: atom_id res chain seq x y z
N MET A 1 13.15 -10.68 9.04
CA MET A 1 13.54 -10.35 7.65
C MET A 1 14.69 -9.35 7.69
N ALA A 2 15.77 -9.66 6.97
CA ALA A 2 16.91 -8.73 6.90
C ALA A 2 16.55 -7.51 6.05
N VAL A 3 17.03 -6.34 6.47
CA VAL A 3 16.88 -5.12 5.69
C VAL A 3 17.78 -5.20 4.45
N PRO A 4 17.27 -4.94 3.25
CA PRO A 4 18.10 -4.92 2.05
C PRO A 4 19.23 -3.91 2.16
N ALA A 5 20.44 -4.32 1.81
CA ALA A 5 21.64 -3.48 1.92
C ALA A 5 21.92 -2.67 0.64
N ASP A 6 21.40 -3.12 -0.49
CA ASP A 6 21.60 -2.46 -1.79
C ASP A 6 20.36 -2.58 -2.67
N LYS A 7 20.45 -1.99 -3.86
CA LYS A 7 19.33 -1.93 -4.81
C LYS A 7 18.92 -3.32 -5.32
N ASP A 8 19.87 -4.21 -5.55
CA ASP A 8 19.59 -5.55 -6.06
C ASP A 8 18.92 -6.41 -5.00
N GLU A 9 19.36 -6.32 -3.74
CA GLU A 9 18.72 -6.98 -2.61
C GLU A 9 17.29 -6.43 -2.39
N LEU A 10 17.09 -5.12 -2.53
CA LEU A 10 15.77 -4.51 -2.43
C LEU A 10 14.85 -5.03 -3.51
N ARG A 11 15.32 -5.11 -4.75
CA ARG A 11 14.51 -5.63 -5.87
C ARG A 11 14.10 -7.08 -5.61
N ALA A 12 15.04 -7.92 -5.18
CA ALA A 12 14.75 -9.30 -4.85
C ALA A 12 13.74 -9.42 -3.70
N ALA A 13 13.87 -8.59 -2.67
CA ALA A 13 12.94 -8.57 -1.54
C ALA A 13 11.53 -8.16 -1.99
N ILE A 14 11.41 -7.18 -2.88
CA ILE A 14 10.12 -6.73 -3.43
C ILE A 14 9.46 -7.87 -4.22
N GLU A 15 10.20 -8.54 -5.10
CA GLU A 15 9.69 -9.65 -5.89
C GLU A 15 9.23 -10.81 -5.00
N CYS A 16 10.03 -11.18 -4.01
CA CYS A 16 9.70 -12.25 -3.07
C CYS A 16 8.44 -11.91 -2.26
N SER A 17 8.35 -10.70 -1.73
CA SER A 17 7.20 -10.24 -0.94
C SER A 17 5.94 -10.17 -1.81
N PHE A 18 6.06 -9.70 -3.04
CA PHE A 18 4.95 -9.63 -3.99
C PHE A 18 4.42 -11.03 -4.33
N ASP A 19 5.31 -11.96 -4.62
CA ASP A 19 4.94 -13.34 -4.94
C ASP A 19 4.23 -14.01 -3.76
N GLY A 20 4.73 -13.79 -2.54
CA GLY A 20 4.10 -14.28 -1.32
C GLY A 20 2.70 -13.69 -1.12
N LEU A 21 2.55 -12.38 -1.30
CA LEU A 21 1.25 -11.70 -1.21
C LEU A 21 0.28 -12.24 -2.25
N MET A 22 0.70 -12.37 -3.51
CA MET A 22 -0.17 -12.90 -4.58
C MET A 22 -0.59 -14.34 -4.31
N SER A 23 0.30 -15.16 -3.78
CA SER A 23 0.00 -16.54 -3.41
C SER A 23 -1.09 -16.58 -2.33
N GLU A 24 -0.97 -15.76 -1.30
CA GLU A 24 -1.96 -15.67 -0.22
C GLU A 24 -3.30 -15.15 -0.74
N LEU A 25 -3.31 -14.12 -1.60
CA LEU A 25 -4.52 -13.56 -2.17
C LEU A 25 -5.27 -14.58 -3.04
N ARG A 26 -4.53 -15.39 -3.81
CA ARG A 26 -5.13 -16.44 -4.64
C ARG A 26 -5.77 -17.55 -3.81
N ALA A 27 -5.31 -17.75 -2.57
CA ALA A 27 -5.88 -18.73 -1.66
C ALA A 27 -7.19 -18.26 -1.01
N VAL A 28 -7.51 -16.96 -1.07
CA VAL A 28 -8.75 -16.42 -0.52
C VAL A 28 -9.94 -16.86 -1.38
N PRO A 29 -10.97 -17.53 -0.81
CA PRO A 29 -12.16 -17.87 -1.56
C PRO A 29 -12.85 -16.64 -2.11
N ARG A 30 -13.33 -16.71 -3.35
CA ARG A 30 -13.97 -15.57 -4.03
C ARG A 30 -15.14 -15.00 -3.22
N SER A 31 -15.88 -15.85 -2.52
CA SER A 31 -17.01 -15.43 -1.68
C SER A 31 -16.60 -14.57 -0.48
N TYR A 32 -15.32 -14.60 -0.07
CA TYR A 32 -14.83 -13.83 1.08
C TYR A 32 -14.16 -12.51 0.70
N VAL A 33 -13.89 -12.27 -0.59
CA VAL A 33 -13.10 -11.10 -1.04
C VAL A 33 -13.72 -9.77 -0.64
N LYS A 34 -15.05 -9.67 -0.68
CA LYS A 34 -15.79 -8.43 -0.35
C LYS A 34 -16.39 -8.42 1.06
N ARG A 35 -16.17 -9.47 1.85
CA ARG A 35 -16.69 -9.53 3.21
C ARG A 35 -15.79 -8.76 4.16
N GLU A 36 -16.38 -7.97 5.03
CA GLU A 36 -15.66 -7.16 6.03
C GLU A 36 -15.25 -8.04 7.21
N LEU A 37 -14.12 -8.74 7.06
CA LEU A 37 -13.63 -9.71 8.03
C LEU A 37 -12.32 -9.30 8.71
N LEU A 38 -11.69 -8.20 8.26
CA LEU A 38 -10.39 -7.76 8.72
C LEU A 38 -10.50 -6.45 9.49
N ASP A 39 -9.64 -6.28 10.50
CA ASP A 39 -9.51 -4.99 11.17
C ASP A 39 -8.91 -3.97 10.20
N GLY A 40 -9.55 -2.81 10.10
CA GLY A 40 -9.02 -1.69 9.32
C GLY A 40 -7.92 -0.95 10.05
N HIS A 41 -7.20 -0.08 9.35
CA HIS A 41 -6.15 0.73 9.95
C HIS A 41 -6.68 1.91 10.74
N ALA A 42 -7.92 2.32 10.56
CA ALA A 42 -8.58 3.23 11.47
C ALA A 42 -9.13 2.44 12.67
N LYS A 43 -9.02 3.00 13.87
CA LYS A 43 -9.51 2.33 15.09
C LYS A 43 -10.98 1.99 14.94
N ASN A 44 -11.34 0.74 15.28
CA ASN A 44 -12.71 0.21 15.22
C ASN A 44 -13.29 0.14 13.81
N SER A 45 -12.47 0.20 12.77
CA SER A 45 -12.93 -0.02 11.39
C SER A 45 -12.74 -1.47 10.98
N ILE A 46 -13.59 -1.92 10.06
CA ILE A 46 -13.52 -3.27 9.50
C ILE A 46 -13.43 -3.14 7.98
N VAL A 47 -12.55 -3.91 7.37
CA VAL A 47 -12.33 -3.87 5.92
C VAL A 47 -12.39 -5.28 5.34
N SER A 48 -12.64 -5.35 4.03
CA SER A 48 -12.55 -6.58 3.26
C SER A 48 -11.16 -6.76 2.67
N VAL A 49 -10.86 -7.95 2.14
CA VAL A 49 -9.63 -8.19 1.37
C VAL A 49 -9.57 -7.24 0.17
N SER A 50 -10.69 -6.99 -0.48
CA SER A 50 -10.78 -6.03 -1.60
C SER A 50 -10.37 -4.62 -1.16
N ASN A 51 -10.81 -4.16 0.01
CA ASN A 51 -10.40 -2.85 0.55
C ASN A 51 -8.90 -2.82 0.88
N LEU A 52 -8.36 -3.90 1.43
CA LEU A 52 -6.94 -4.00 1.74
C LEU A 52 -6.08 -3.90 0.48
N VAL A 53 -6.47 -4.59 -0.58
CA VAL A 53 -5.78 -4.53 -1.88
C VAL A 53 -5.84 -3.12 -2.45
N ALA A 54 -6.99 -2.47 -2.41
CA ALA A 54 -7.15 -1.09 -2.86
C ALA A 54 -6.24 -0.14 -2.07
N TYR A 55 -6.15 -0.31 -0.76
CA TYR A 55 -5.26 0.45 0.12
C TYR A 55 -3.78 0.27 -0.28
N LEU A 56 -3.36 -0.97 -0.52
CA LEU A 56 -1.98 -1.25 -0.94
C LEU A 56 -1.68 -0.63 -2.31
N ILE A 57 -2.60 -0.70 -3.25
CA ILE A 57 -2.46 -0.08 -4.57
C ILE A 57 -2.34 1.44 -4.42
N GLY A 58 -3.20 2.05 -3.62
CA GLY A 58 -3.21 3.50 -3.40
C GLY A 58 -1.88 4.01 -2.85
N TRP A 59 -1.34 3.35 -1.82
CA TRP A 59 -0.04 3.73 -1.24
C TRP A 59 1.11 3.51 -2.23
N ASN A 60 1.11 2.42 -2.99
CA ASN A 60 2.16 2.17 -3.98
C ASN A 60 2.13 3.20 -5.10
N MET A 61 0.96 3.59 -5.57
CA MET A 61 0.81 4.66 -6.58
C MET A 61 1.31 6.00 -6.03
N LEU A 62 1.03 6.30 -4.77
CA LEU A 62 1.49 7.53 -4.13
C LEU A 62 3.01 7.57 -4.03
N VAL A 63 3.65 6.48 -3.63
CA VAL A 63 5.12 6.37 -3.58
C VAL A 63 5.72 6.57 -4.97
N LEU A 64 5.14 5.97 -6.00
CA LEU A 64 5.59 6.15 -7.38
C LEU A 64 5.47 7.61 -7.82
N LYS A 65 4.40 8.29 -7.41
CA LYS A 65 4.22 9.72 -7.67
C LYS A 65 5.34 10.55 -7.04
N TRP A 66 5.67 10.29 -5.76
CA TRP A 66 6.77 10.98 -5.09
C TRP A 66 8.10 10.77 -5.81
N LEU A 67 8.39 9.53 -6.20
CA LEU A 67 9.63 9.20 -6.91
C LEU A 67 9.70 9.89 -8.28
N ALA A 68 8.57 9.98 -8.99
CA ALA A 68 8.50 10.68 -10.27
C ALA A 68 8.80 12.18 -10.11
N PHE A 69 8.26 12.83 -9.07
CA PHE A 69 8.54 14.22 -8.78
C PHE A 69 10.01 14.45 -8.41
N ILE A 70 10.58 13.58 -7.58
CA ILE A 70 11.99 13.65 -7.19
C ILE A 70 12.90 13.49 -8.42
N LYS A 71 12.60 12.53 -9.28
CA LYS A 71 13.36 12.28 -10.51
C LYS A 71 13.31 13.47 -11.47
N ALA A 72 12.18 14.16 -11.52
CA ALA A 72 12.00 15.35 -12.35
C ALA A 72 12.57 16.63 -11.70
N GLY A 73 13.11 16.56 -10.49
CA GLY A 73 13.61 17.72 -9.76
C GLY A 73 12.51 18.66 -9.27
N ARG A 74 11.29 18.15 -9.11
CA ARG A 74 10.11 18.93 -8.69
C ARG A 74 9.75 18.63 -7.24
N ALA A 75 9.23 19.61 -6.52
CA ALA A 75 8.65 19.40 -5.21
C ALA A 75 7.28 18.73 -5.36
N SER A 76 6.96 17.81 -4.42
CA SER A 76 5.63 17.22 -4.35
C SER A 76 4.97 17.59 -3.03
N ASP A 77 3.63 17.60 -3.02
CA ASP A 77 2.86 17.75 -1.79
C ASP A 77 2.93 16.42 -1.02
N LEU A 78 3.51 16.45 0.17
CA LEU A 78 3.67 15.26 0.99
C LEU A 78 2.71 15.32 2.18
N PRO A 79 1.97 14.21 2.48
CA PRO A 79 1.94 12.97 1.72
C PRO A 79 1.18 13.04 0.39
N GLU A 80 0.18 13.92 0.28
CA GLU A 80 -0.60 14.14 -0.94
C GLU A 80 -1.23 15.53 -0.89
N THR A 81 -1.55 16.09 -2.06
CA THR A 81 -2.24 17.38 -2.18
C THR A 81 -3.52 17.39 -1.34
N GLY A 82 -3.62 18.36 -0.46
CA GLY A 82 -4.77 18.51 0.43
C GLY A 82 -4.70 17.69 1.71
N TYR A 83 -3.63 16.92 1.93
CA TYR A 83 -3.46 16.08 3.12
C TYR A 83 -2.15 16.39 3.85
N ARG A 84 -2.20 16.33 5.17
CA ARG A 84 -1.02 16.47 6.05
C ARG A 84 -0.63 15.11 6.61
N TRP A 85 0.60 15.02 7.15
CA TRP A 85 1.09 13.77 7.73
C TRP A 85 0.22 13.23 8.88
N ASN A 86 -0.46 14.09 9.62
CA ASN A 86 -1.38 13.65 10.67
C ASN A 86 -2.77 13.24 10.14
N GLN A 87 -2.97 13.26 8.82
CA GLN A 87 -4.22 12.89 8.16
C GLN A 87 -4.08 11.62 7.31
N LEU A 88 -3.10 10.78 7.62
CA LEU A 88 -2.85 9.55 6.85
C LEU A 88 -4.05 8.60 6.85
N GLY A 89 -4.80 8.54 7.95
CA GLY A 89 -6.02 7.74 8.01
C GLY A 89 -7.07 8.20 7.03
N LEU A 90 -7.27 9.50 6.89
CA LEU A 90 -8.20 10.07 5.92
C LEU A 90 -7.75 9.82 4.48
N LEU A 91 -6.45 9.96 4.22
CA LEU A 91 -5.88 9.67 2.91
C LEU A 91 -6.04 8.19 2.56
N ALA A 92 -5.81 7.29 3.51
CA ALA A 92 -5.98 5.86 3.30
C ALA A 92 -7.43 5.49 2.93
N GLN A 93 -8.41 6.16 3.50
CA GLN A 93 -9.83 5.93 3.18
C GLN A 93 -10.20 6.35 1.75
N LYS A 94 -9.41 7.24 1.16
CA LYS A 94 -9.62 7.68 -0.22
C LYS A 94 -9.25 6.60 -1.24
N PHE A 95 -8.36 5.72 -0.87
CA PHE A 95 -7.83 4.68 -1.78
C PHE A 95 -8.83 3.59 -2.13
#